data_898ddeb10d4d92cb0c0f770da325d9e3
#
_entry.id   898ddeb10d4d92cb0c0f770da325d9e3
#
_cell.length_a   1.000
_cell.length_b   1.000
_cell.length_c   1.000
_cell.angle_alpha   90.00
_cell.angle_beta   90.00
_cell.angle_gamma   90.00
#
_symmetry.space_group_name_H-M   'P 1'
#
loop_
_entity.id
_entity.type
_entity.pdbx_description
1 polymer ?
#
loop_
_entity_poly.entity_id
_entity_poly.type
_entity_poly.pdbx_seq_one_letter_code
_entity_poly.pdbx_strand_id
1 'polypeptide(L)'
;ALRIDNSGASTARNVAIWEAWEWADVFAILDADDMYAYNKISIQVEKLMEHDDVGVTYSDYTIHKTYNGNDYRKYEYKYPYSLKELHQQCIVHSAGVIKKRFLQDILLPEKKEFYDSNLHGPASRGFIGCTEDYDLWLRLSKICMMVHVPQPLSFVRETGQNQSMKMTQDIFINNMEKINSRDE
;
A
#
# COMPACT_ATOMS: atom_id res chain seq x y z
N ALA A 1 -7.70 14.93 -14.04
CA ALA A 1 -8.30 13.62 -13.77
C ALA A 1 -8.14 12.73 -14.99
N LEU A 2 -7.73 11.49 -14.79
CA LEU A 2 -7.63 10.47 -15.85
C LEU A 2 -8.80 9.51 -15.74
N ARG A 3 -9.32 9.08 -16.88
CA ARG A 3 -10.32 8.03 -16.95
C ARG A 3 -9.72 6.86 -17.72
N ILE A 4 -9.76 5.68 -17.11
CA ILE A 4 -9.34 4.41 -17.72
C ILE A 4 -10.48 3.40 -17.62
N ASP A 5 -10.44 2.37 -18.42
CA ASP A 5 -11.33 1.22 -18.25
C ASP A 5 -10.99 0.48 -16.95
N ASN A 6 -11.99 -0.16 -16.36
CA ASN A 6 -11.79 -0.91 -15.11
C ASN A 6 -10.82 -2.08 -15.33
N SER A 7 -9.60 -1.91 -14.86
CA SER A 7 -8.50 -2.88 -14.99
C SER A 7 -7.85 -3.21 -13.64
N GLY A 8 -8.57 -2.95 -12.55
CA GLY A 8 -8.12 -3.21 -11.17
C GLY A 8 -7.26 -2.09 -10.57
N ALA A 9 -7.04 -2.19 -9.25
CA ALA A 9 -6.36 -1.16 -8.46
C ALA A 9 -4.89 -0.99 -8.86
N SER A 10 -4.16 -2.09 -9.09
CA SER A 10 -2.75 -2.06 -9.52
C SER A 10 -2.56 -1.26 -10.80
N THR A 11 -3.38 -1.54 -11.82
CA THR A 11 -3.32 -0.82 -13.11
C THR A 11 -3.64 0.66 -12.92
N ALA A 12 -4.66 0.99 -12.13
CA ALA A 12 -5.03 2.39 -11.87
C ALA A 12 -3.89 3.15 -11.16
N ARG A 13 -3.26 2.54 -10.15
CA ARG A 13 -2.11 3.12 -9.43
C ARG A 13 -0.90 3.29 -10.36
N ASN A 14 -0.57 2.28 -11.18
CA ASN A 14 0.51 2.35 -12.16
C ASN A 14 0.32 3.50 -13.16
N VAL A 15 -0.87 3.64 -13.72
CA VAL A 15 -1.20 4.74 -14.66
C VAL A 15 -1.05 6.10 -13.96
N ALA A 16 -1.55 6.24 -12.75
CA ALA A 16 -1.45 7.51 -12.00
C ALA A 16 0.02 7.87 -11.68
N ILE A 17 0.85 6.89 -11.31
CA ILE A 17 2.27 7.09 -11.05
C ILE A 17 2.99 7.51 -12.33
N TRP A 18 2.76 6.83 -13.46
CA TRP A 18 3.38 7.18 -14.74
C TRP A 18 2.96 8.56 -15.24
N GLU A 19 1.71 8.94 -15.08
CA GLU A 19 1.22 10.27 -15.49
C GLU A 19 1.87 11.39 -14.67
N ALA A 20 2.18 11.14 -13.40
CA ALA A 20 2.83 12.12 -12.53
C ALA A 20 4.38 12.02 -12.54
N TRP A 21 4.95 11.09 -13.30
CA TRP A 21 6.36 10.71 -13.20
C TRP A 21 7.33 11.88 -13.40
N GLU A 22 7.06 12.74 -14.37
CA GLU A 22 8.01 13.81 -14.73
C GLU A 22 8.07 14.97 -13.71
N TRP A 23 7.01 15.14 -12.91
CA TRP A 23 6.90 16.30 -12.01
C TRP A 23 6.76 15.96 -10.52
N ALA A 24 6.51 14.72 -10.18
CA ALA A 24 6.40 14.29 -8.79
C ALA A 24 7.73 13.74 -8.27
N ASP A 25 8.09 14.05 -7.02
CA ASP A 25 9.23 13.48 -6.30
C ASP A 25 8.79 12.44 -5.26
N VAL A 26 7.51 12.49 -4.87
CA VAL A 26 6.91 11.65 -3.85
C VAL A 26 5.52 11.22 -4.30
N PHE A 27 5.18 9.97 -4.05
CA PHE A 27 3.87 9.40 -4.33
C PHE A 27 3.17 9.01 -3.03
N ALA A 28 1.95 9.47 -2.86
CA ALA A 28 1.05 9.09 -1.76
C ALA A 28 -0.20 8.45 -2.35
N ILE A 29 -0.44 7.19 -2.02
CA ILE A 29 -1.56 6.44 -2.57
C ILE A 29 -2.80 6.62 -1.69
N LEU A 30 -3.91 6.99 -2.31
CA LEU A 30 -5.21 7.11 -1.68
C LEU A 30 -6.24 6.31 -2.47
N ASP A 31 -6.79 5.28 -1.85
CA ASP A 31 -7.89 4.52 -2.43
C ASP A 31 -9.18 5.37 -2.44
N ALA A 32 -10.03 5.17 -3.45
CA ALA A 32 -11.17 6.05 -3.73
C ALA A 32 -12.24 6.07 -2.62
N ASP A 33 -12.27 5.05 -1.78
CA ASP A 33 -13.19 4.89 -0.65
C ASP A 33 -12.58 5.34 0.69
N ASP A 34 -11.30 5.74 0.71
CA ASP A 34 -10.58 6.16 1.90
C ASP A 34 -10.42 7.68 2.00
N MET A 35 -9.91 8.14 3.14
CA MET A 35 -9.59 9.55 3.38
C MET A 35 -8.25 9.69 4.11
N TYR A 36 -7.57 10.81 3.89
CA TYR A 36 -6.43 11.22 4.68
C TYR A 36 -6.82 12.15 5.83
N ALA A 37 -6.08 12.05 6.94
CA ALA A 37 -6.04 13.14 7.91
C ALA A 37 -5.42 14.38 7.24
N TYR A 38 -5.89 15.54 7.61
CA TYR A 38 -5.51 16.79 6.95
C TYR A 38 -3.99 17.06 6.96
N ASN A 39 -3.30 16.57 7.98
CA ASN A 39 -1.85 16.75 8.20
C ASN A 39 -1.02 15.52 7.78
N LYS A 40 -1.63 14.49 7.16
CA LYS A 40 -0.92 13.25 6.81
C LYS A 40 0.27 13.51 5.90
N ILE A 41 0.07 14.21 4.81
CA ILE A 41 1.12 14.41 3.80
C ILE A 41 2.29 15.19 4.39
N SER A 42 2.03 16.27 5.13
CA SER A 42 3.11 17.05 5.76
C SER A 42 3.94 16.22 6.73
N ILE A 43 3.29 15.47 7.64
CA ILE A 43 3.99 14.65 8.63
C ILE A 43 4.78 13.52 7.96
N GLN A 44 4.19 12.79 7.02
CA GLN A 44 4.87 11.66 6.40
C GLN A 44 5.97 12.09 5.44
N VAL A 45 5.82 13.20 4.71
CA VAL A 45 6.89 13.75 3.87
C VAL A 45 8.03 14.30 4.73
N GLU A 46 7.75 14.98 5.84
CA GLU A 46 8.80 15.41 6.77
C GLU A 46 9.64 14.21 7.22
N LYS A 47 9.00 13.14 7.69
CA LYS A 47 9.69 11.91 8.08
C LYS A 47 10.44 11.24 6.93
N LEU A 48 9.88 11.28 5.74
CA LEU A 48 10.51 10.75 4.54
C LEU A 48 11.81 11.49 4.17
N MET A 49 11.89 12.78 4.48
CA MET A 49 13.02 13.64 4.15
C MET A 49 14.09 13.72 5.26
N GLU A 50 13.86 13.15 6.45
CA GLU A 50 14.84 13.17 7.55
C GLU A 50 16.14 12.45 7.18
N HIS A 51 16.06 11.37 6.39
CA HIS A 51 17.21 10.58 5.97
C HIS A 51 17.11 10.17 4.51
N ASP A 52 18.25 10.10 3.85
CA ASP A 52 18.30 9.76 2.44
C ASP A 52 17.90 8.32 2.13
N ASP A 53 18.23 7.38 2.98
CA ASP A 53 17.92 5.96 2.85
C ASP A 53 16.45 5.60 3.16
N VAL A 54 15.68 6.54 3.74
CA VAL A 54 14.24 6.35 3.93
C VAL A 54 13.52 6.52 2.59
N GLY A 55 12.93 5.44 2.13
CA GLY A 55 12.17 5.40 0.86
C GLY A 55 10.66 5.36 1.05
N VAL A 56 10.20 4.91 2.22
CA VAL A 56 8.76 4.76 2.52
C VAL A 56 8.45 5.25 3.92
N THR A 57 7.35 5.95 4.07
CA THR A 57 6.73 6.20 5.37
C THR A 57 5.30 5.67 5.39
N TYR A 58 4.88 5.11 6.51
CA TYR A 58 3.53 4.61 6.72
C TYR A 58 3.03 4.95 8.12
N SER A 59 1.73 4.90 8.33
CA SER A 59 1.11 5.33 9.58
C SER A 59 0.09 4.32 10.08
N ASP A 60 -0.35 4.49 11.30
CA ASP A 60 -1.58 3.89 11.79
C ASP A 60 -2.78 4.43 11.01
N TYR A 61 -3.93 3.82 11.18
CA TYR A 61 -5.16 4.26 10.56
C TYR A 61 -6.39 3.99 11.43
N THR A 62 -7.49 4.63 11.09
CA THR A 62 -8.78 4.39 11.75
C THR A 62 -9.73 3.73 10.75
N ILE A 63 -10.33 2.61 11.13
CA ILE A 63 -11.42 1.99 10.38
C ILE A 63 -12.72 2.69 10.69
N HIS A 64 -13.45 3.06 9.65
CA HIS A 64 -14.81 3.56 9.71
C HIS A 64 -15.76 2.54 9.12
N LYS A 65 -16.74 2.10 9.90
CA LYS A 65 -17.75 1.13 9.48
C LYS A 65 -19.12 1.60 9.90
N THR A 66 -20.06 1.60 8.97
CA THR A 66 -21.48 1.79 9.28
C THR A 66 -22.18 0.44 9.31
N TYR A 67 -22.77 0.10 10.44
CA TYR A 67 -23.53 -1.14 10.62
C TYR A 67 -24.86 -0.86 11.31
N ASN A 68 -25.98 -1.28 10.71
CA ASN A 68 -27.36 -1.02 11.21
C ASN A 68 -27.63 0.47 11.52
N GLY A 69 -27.12 1.38 10.68
CA GLY A 69 -27.29 2.82 10.84
C GLY A 69 -26.42 3.46 11.94
N ASN A 70 -25.56 2.69 12.59
CA ASN A 70 -24.61 3.19 13.58
C ASN A 70 -23.19 3.24 12.98
N ASP A 71 -22.48 4.31 13.28
CA ASP A 71 -21.08 4.49 12.89
C ASP A 71 -20.14 3.95 13.96
N TYR A 72 -19.27 3.08 13.56
CA TYR A 72 -18.21 2.51 14.39
C TYR A 72 -16.87 3.00 13.90
N ARG A 73 -15.97 3.32 14.85
CA ARG A 73 -14.58 3.68 14.58
C ARG A 73 -13.68 2.78 15.38
N LYS A 74 -12.67 2.21 14.73
CA LYS A 74 -11.65 1.38 15.36
C LYS A 74 -10.28 1.89 14.97
N TYR A 75 -9.44 2.14 15.95
CA TYR A 75 -8.03 2.47 15.74
C TYR A 75 -7.26 1.19 15.43
N GLU A 76 -6.50 1.19 14.34
CA GLU A 76 -5.61 0.11 13.96
C GLU A 76 -4.16 0.57 14.05
N TYR A 77 -3.44 -0.02 14.98
CA TYR A 77 -2.02 0.20 15.19
C TYR A 77 -1.22 -0.60 14.16
N LYS A 78 -0.18 0.03 13.62
CA LYS A 78 0.81 -0.66 12.81
C LYS A 78 2.08 -0.93 13.65
N TYR A 79 2.83 -1.92 13.24
CA TYR A 79 4.10 -2.22 13.89
C TYR A 79 5.20 -1.27 13.41
N PRO A 80 6.16 -0.91 14.28
CA PRO A 80 7.40 -0.29 13.83
C PRO A 80 8.06 -1.15 12.75
N TYR A 81 8.76 -0.50 11.84
CA TYR A 81 9.39 -1.23 10.74
C TYR A 81 10.39 -2.26 11.26
N SER A 82 10.23 -3.46 10.81
CA SER A 82 11.16 -4.59 10.98
C SER A 82 11.06 -5.46 9.74
N LEU A 83 12.19 -5.75 9.10
CA LEU A 83 12.23 -6.64 7.95
C LEU A 83 11.68 -8.04 8.30
N LYS A 84 11.99 -8.53 9.50
CA LYS A 84 11.45 -9.80 10.01
C LYS A 84 9.91 -9.78 10.08
N GLU A 85 9.33 -8.72 10.64
CA GLU A 85 7.86 -8.59 10.72
C GLU A 85 7.24 -8.42 9.35
N LEU A 86 7.88 -7.64 8.44
CA LEU A 86 7.40 -7.47 7.08
C LEU A 86 7.34 -8.81 6.33
N HIS A 87 8.32 -9.70 6.52
CA HIS A 87 8.29 -11.04 5.91
C HIS A 87 7.22 -11.97 6.50
N GLN A 88 6.73 -11.69 7.70
CA GLN A 88 5.67 -12.48 8.33
C GLN A 88 4.27 -11.94 8.02
N GLN A 89 4.13 -10.63 7.85
CA GLN A 89 2.85 -9.97 7.61
C GLN A 89 3.02 -8.60 6.97
N CYS A 90 1.99 -8.14 6.26
CA CYS A 90 1.97 -6.80 5.67
C CYS A 90 1.80 -5.72 6.76
N ILE A 91 2.91 -5.22 7.29
CA ILE A 91 2.91 -4.15 8.31
C ILE A 91 2.70 -2.75 7.73
N VAL A 92 2.95 -2.55 6.44
CA VAL A 92 2.78 -1.27 5.74
C VAL A 92 1.39 -1.21 5.12
N HIS A 93 0.63 -0.18 5.44
CA HIS A 93 -0.69 0.04 4.85
C HIS A 93 -0.58 0.57 3.42
N SER A 94 -1.60 0.29 2.57
CA SER A 94 -1.69 0.76 1.17
C SER A 94 -1.48 2.27 1.02
N ALA A 95 -1.91 3.06 2.01
CA ALA A 95 -1.74 4.51 2.07
C ALA A 95 -0.32 4.97 2.46
N GLY A 96 0.71 4.21 2.12
CA GLY A 96 2.11 4.60 2.29
C GLY A 96 2.50 5.79 1.41
N VAL A 97 3.55 6.51 1.84
CA VAL A 97 4.16 7.61 1.08
C VAL A 97 5.55 7.18 0.65
N ILE A 98 5.87 7.30 -0.64
CA ILE A 98 7.02 6.67 -1.29
C ILE A 98 7.86 7.72 -2.02
N LYS A 99 9.18 7.73 -1.85
CA LYS A 99 10.10 8.52 -2.70
C LYS A 99 10.20 7.90 -4.10
N LYS A 100 10.00 8.72 -5.13
CA LYS A 100 10.09 8.35 -6.55
C LYS A 100 11.35 7.56 -6.90
N ARG A 101 12.52 8.00 -6.42
CA ARG A 101 13.81 7.39 -6.78
C ARG A 101 13.86 5.88 -6.49
N PHE A 102 13.24 5.42 -5.40
CA PHE A 102 13.21 3.99 -5.07
C PHE A 102 12.20 3.20 -5.89
N LEU A 103 11.13 3.83 -6.38
CA LEU A 103 10.20 3.17 -7.29
C LEU A 103 10.86 2.79 -8.61
N GLN A 104 11.78 3.61 -9.11
CA GLN A 104 12.50 3.34 -10.36
C GLN A 104 13.30 2.03 -10.28
N ASP A 105 13.94 1.77 -9.13
CA ASP A 105 14.83 0.62 -8.94
C ASP A 105 14.08 -0.70 -8.76
N ILE A 106 12.79 -0.62 -8.43
CA ILE A 106 11.93 -1.82 -8.24
C ILE A 106 10.92 -2.03 -9.36
N LEU A 107 11.02 -1.27 -10.44
CA LEU A 107 10.15 -1.41 -11.60
C LEU A 107 10.21 -2.84 -12.16
N LEU A 108 9.05 -3.46 -12.38
CA LEU A 108 8.98 -4.77 -13.05
C LEU A 108 9.27 -4.57 -14.55
N PRO A 109 10.44 -5.00 -15.06
CA PRO A 109 10.94 -4.54 -16.37
C PRO A 109 10.10 -5.02 -17.53
N GLU A 110 9.56 -6.23 -17.46
CA GLU A 110 8.76 -6.84 -18.53
C GLU A 110 7.44 -6.08 -18.77
N LYS A 111 6.86 -5.51 -17.73
CA LYS A 111 5.56 -4.85 -17.77
C LYS A 111 5.62 -3.34 -17.61
N LYS A 112 6.75 -2.81 -17.17
CA LYS A 112 6.89 -1.40 -16.73
C LYS A 112 5.88 -1.03 -15.64
N GLU A 113 5.70 -1.90 -14.66
CA GLU A 113 4.75 -1.77 -13.57
C GLU A 113 5.46 -1.63 -12.22
N PHE A 114 4.94 -0.78 -11.33
CA PHE A 114 5.34 -0.68 -9.93
C PHE A 114 4.53 -1.66 -9.07
N TYR A 115 3.22 -1.68 -9.26
CA TYR A 115 2.29 -2.66 -8.70
C TYR A 115 2.06 -3.77 -9.72
N ASP A 116 2.31 -5.02 -9.34
CA ASP A 116 2.05 -6.13 -10.27
C ASP A 116 0.56 -6.32 -10.51
N SER A 117 0.15 -6.07 -11.74
CA SER A 117 -1.25 -6.23 -12.16
C SER A 117 -1.74 -7.69 -12.20
N ASN A 118 -0.85 -8.68 -12.08
CA ASN A 118 -1.22 -10.09 -11.95
C ASN A 118 -1.51 -10.52 -10.53
N LEU A 119 -1.20 -9.68 -9.53
CA LEU A 119 -1.54 -9.93 -8.13
C LEU A 119 -2.90 -9.30 -7.85
N HIS A 120 -3.96 -10.00 -8.23
CA HIS A 120 -5.33 -9.56 -8.01
C HIS A 120 -5.90 -10.21 -6.77
N GLY A 121 -6.69 -9.45 -6.09
CA GLY A 121 -7.57 -9.92 -5.05
C GLY A 121 -7.19 -9.44 -3.66
N PRO A 122 -8.19 -9.45 -2.79
CA PRO A 122 -8.07 -9.01 -1.41
C PRO A 122 -7.33 -10.03 -0.56
N ALA A 123 -6.64 -9.59 0.49
CA ALA A 123 -5.99 -10.44 1.46
C ALA A 123 -6.99 -11.33 2.21
N SER A 124 -6.63 -12.58 2.45
CA SER A 124 -7.44 -13.53 3.23
C SER A 124 -7.58 -13.11 4.70
N ARG A 125 -8.59 -13.70 5.39
CA ARG A 125 -8.79 -13.49 6.83
C ARG A 125 -7.51 -13.78 7.61
N GLY A 126 -6.96 -12.74 8.24
CA GLY A 126 -5.72 -12.80 9.03
C GLY A 126 -4.55 -12.03 8.42
N PHE A 127 -4.57 -11.74 7.12
CA PHE A 127 -3.63 -10.84 6.47
C PHE A 127 -4.33 -9.51 6.14
N ILE A 128 -3.92 -8.46 6.80
CA ILE A 128 -4.42 -7.10 6.53
C ILE A 128 -3.53 -6.51 5.44
N GLY A 129 -4.04 -6.49 4.21
CA GLY A 129 -3.35 -5.91 3.06
C GLY A 129 -3.73 -6.61 1.76
N CYS A 130 -3.61 -5.90 0.65
CA CYS A 130 -3.71 -6.47 -0.67
C CYS A 130 -2.36 -7.07 -1.06
N THR A 131 -2.35 -8.16 -1.80
CA THR A 131 -1.09 -8.85 -2.16
C THR A 131 -0.20 -8.00 -3.06
N GLU A 132 -0.77 -7.13 -3.90
CA GLU A 132 -0.03 -6.20 -4.74
C GLU A 132 0.72 -5.13 -3.93
N ASP A 133 0.13 -4.65 -2.83
CA ASP A 133 0.81 -3.73 -1.92
C ASP A 133 1.94 -4.45 -1.18
N TYR A 134 1.67 -5.66 -0.70
CA TYR A 134 2.66 -6.45 0.03
C TYR A 134 3.88 -6.79 -0.84
N ASP A 135 3.67 -7.18 -2.10
CA ASP A 135 4.72 -7.36 -3.07
C ASP A 135 5.58 -6.09 -3.26
N LEU A 136 4.92 -4.94 -3.42
CA LEU A 136 5.61 -3.65 -3.53
C LEU A 136 6.49 -3.37 -2.31
N TRP A 137 5.97 -3.59 -1.10
CA TRP A 137 6.72 -3.35 0.14
C TRP A 137 7.91 -4.31 0.29
N LEU A 138 7.75 -5.58 -0.07
CA LEU A 138 8.86 -6.54 -0.07
C LEU A 138 9.96 -6.14 -1.03
N ARG A 139 9.63 -5.69 -2.25
CA ARG A 139 10.65 -5.21 -3.21
C ARG A 139 11.34 -3.94 -2.72
N LEU A 140 10.61 -2.97 -2.21
CA LEU A 140 11.19 -1.74 -1.64
C LEU A 140 12.05 -2.01 -0.41
N SER A 141 11.70 -2.98 0.43
CA SER A 141 12.47 -3.32 1.64
C SER A 141 13.90 -3.79 1.36
N LYS A 142 14.20 -4.22 0.13
CA LYS A 142 15.54 -4.64 -0.30
C LYS A 142 16.49 -3.47 -0.58
N ILE A 143 15.93 -2.27 -0.81
CA ILE A 143 16.70 -1.12 -1.30
C ILE A 143 16.54 0.15 -0.47
N CYS A 144 15.59 0.21 0.44
CA CYS A 144 15.38 1.39 1.29
C CYS A 144 14.84 1.03 2.68
N MET A 145 15.00 1.97 3.60
CA MET A 145 14.37 1.92 4.92
C MET A 145 12.91 2.37 4.85
N MET A 146 12.09 1.81 5.74
CA MET A 146 10.70 2.24 5.92
C MET A 146 10.51 2.76 7.34
N VAL A 147 9.79 3.86 7.48
CA VAL A 147 9.58 4.51 8.78
C VAL A 147 8.10 4.52 9.13
N HIS A 148 7.81 4.00 10.32
CA HIS A 148 6.47 4.06 10.91
C HIS A 148 6.23 5.39 11.60
N VAL A 149 5.11 6.01 11.32
CA VAL A 149 4.58 7.19 12.02
C VAL A 149 3.43 6.71 12.91
N PRO A 150 3.60 6.66 14.25
CA PRO A 150 2.61 6.09 15.16
C PRO A 150 1.44 7.06 15.43
N GLN A 151 0.75 7.42 14.37
CA GLN A 151 -0.41 8.31 14.38
C GLN A 151 -1.44 7.82 13.35
N PRO A 152 -2.76 7.94 13.62
CA PRO A 152 -3.81 7.53 12.70
C PRO A 152 -4.02 8.58 11.60
N LEU A 153 -3.19 8.54 10.56
CA LEU A 153 -3.19 9.53 9.49
C LEU A 153 -4.05 9.15 8.28
N SER A 154 -4.71 8.00 8.32
CA SER A 154 -5.65 7.55 7.28
C SER A 154 -6.94 7.06 7.91
N PHE A 155 -8.03 7.19 7.15
CA PHE A 155 -9.35 6.68 7.52
C PHE A 155 -9.80 5.69 6.45
N VAL A 156 -9.85 4.41 6.82
CA VAL A 156 -10.24 3.31 5.96
C VAL A 156 -11.74 3.05 6.10
N ARG A 157 -12.46 3.08 5.00
CA ARG A 157 -13.90 2.83 5.02
C ARG A 157 -14.20 1.36 4.77
N GLU A 158 -14.81 0.68 5.73
CA GLU A 158 -15.39 -0.65 5.56
C GLU A 158 -16.83 -0.57 5.05
N THR A 159 -17.04 -0.87 3.78
CA THR A 159 -18.36 -0.84 3.13
C THR A 159 -19.04 -2.20 3.08
N GLY A 160 -18.38 -3.28 3.51
CA GLY A 160 -18.82 -4.67 3.31
C GLY A 160 -18.63 -5.20 1.88
N GLN A 161 -18.23 -4.33 0.94
CA GLN A 161 -17.93 -4.68 -0.45
C GLN A 161 -16.45 -4.48 -0.80
N ASN A 162 -15.62 -4.12 0.17
CA ASN A 162 -14.19 -3.92 -0.01
C ASN A 162 -13.56 -5.18 -0.63
N GLN A 163 -12.61 -4.98 -1.54
CA GLN A 163 -11.91 -6.09 -2.21
C GLN A 163 -11.21 -7.01 -1.21
N SER A 164 -10.68 -6.45 -0.10
CA SER A 164 -10.08 -7.19 1.00
C SER A 164 -10.98 -8.27 1.63
N MET A 165 -12.29 -8.23 1.40
CA MET A 165 -13.25 -9.23 1.90
C MET A 165 -13.52 -10.37 0.89
N LYS A 166 -13.03 -10.27 -0.33
CA LYS A 166 -13.36 -11.20 -1.44
C LYS A 166 -12.26 -12.23 -1.74
N MET A 167 -11.12 -12.17 -1.05
CA MET A 167 -10.03 -13.12 -1.30
C MET A 167 -10.33 -14.51 -0.73
N THR A 168 -10.16 -15.52 -1.55
CA THR A 168 -10.10 -16.91 -1.10
C THR A 168 -8.68 -17.30 -0.70
N GLN A 169 -8.54 -18.35 0.12
CA GLN A 169 -7.24 -18.87 0.51
C GLN A 169 -6.38 -19.27 -0.70
N ASP A 170 -7.00 -19.85 -1.72
CA ASP A 170 -6.32 -20.29 -2.93
C ASP A 170 -5.71 -19.12 -3.72
N ILE A 171 -6.43 -18.01 -3.84
CA ILE A 171 -5.91 -16.79 -4.50
C ILE A 171 -4.69 -16.26 -3.73
N PHE A 172 -4.77 -16.24 -2.40
CA PHE A 172 -3.65 -15.80 -1.57
C PHE A 172 -2.42 -16.69 -1.76
N ILE A 173 -2.57 -18.02 -1.68
CA ILE A 173 -1.48 -18.97 -1.87
C ILE A 173 -0.83 -18.78 -3.25
N ASN A 174 -1.62 -18.75 -4.32
CA ASN A 174 -1.12 -18.54 -5.69
C ASN A 174 -0.35 -17.22 -5.84
N ASN A 175 -0.81 -16.14 -5.18
CA ASN A 175 -0.12 -14.85 -5.23
C ASN A 175 1.19 -14.89 -4.44
N MET A 176 1.23 -15.55 -3.28
CA MET A 176 2.45 -15.71 -2.50
C MET A 176 3.49 -16.57 -3.21
N GLU A 177 3.08 -17.62 -3.92
CA GLU A 177 3.96 -18.41 -4.78
C GLU A 177 4.59 -17.57 -5.88
N LYS A 178 3.81 -16.69 -6.55
CA LYS A 178 4.33 -15.75 -7.56
C LYS A 178 5.32 -14.74 -6.96
N ILE A 179 5.07 -14.24 -5.77
CA ILE A 179 5.98 -13.31 -5.08
C ILE A 179 7.29 -14.02 -4.75
N ASN A 180 7.21 -15.19 -4.13
CA ASN A 180 8.39 -15.96 -3.70
C ASN A 180 9.26 -16.43 -4.88
N SER A 181 8.65 -16.76 -6.02
CA SER A 181 9.40 -17.20 -7.22
C SER A 181 10.26 -16.10 -7.88
N ARG A 182 10.13 -14.83 -7.44
CA ARG A 182 10.97 -13.73 -7.93
C ARG A 182 12.29 -13.61 -7.16
N ASP A 183 12.39 -14.29 -6.03
CA ASP A 183 13.59 -14.25 -5.17
C ASP A 183 14.59 -15.37 -5.48
N GLU A 184 14.24 -16.27 -6.42
CA GLU A 184 15.10 -17.33 -6.99
C GLU A 184 15.77 -16.86 -8.29
#